data_d858575841f6347acc91ff477a16818c
#
_entry.id   d858575841f6347acc91ff477a16818c
#
_cell.length_a   1.000
_cell.length_b   1.000
_cell.length_c   1.000
_cell.angle_alpha   90.00
_cell.angle_beta   90.00
_cell.angle_gamma   90.00
#
_symmetry.space_group_name_H-M   'P 1'
#
loop_
_entity.id
_entity.type
_entity.pdbx_description
1 polymer ?
#
loop_
_entity_poly.entity_id
_entity_poly.type
_entity_poly.pdbx_seq_one_letter_code
_entity_poly.pdbx_strand_id
1 'polypeptide(L)'
;MNSIQVVSGLNPVLPTLSGLHTPYKLDSKGQAIAADRDESWVHSKITIYNERFDSLKGYPAYEIRKRQVAVHETGHSLKLEHTNEAVANETTASSIMVSNAYPSADSFSDVPQAFDKGELIQKWGK
;
A
#
# COMPACT_ATOMS: atom_id res chain seq x y z
N MET A 1 -16.58 5.62 1.68
CA MET A 1 -15.59 6.72 1.77
C MET A 1 -14.21 6.14 2.00
N ASN A 2 -13.23 6.58 1.27
CA ASN A 2 -11.85 6.14 1.46
C ASN A 2 -11.16 6.97 2.54
N SER A 3 -10.31 6.34 3.31
CA SER A 3 -9.58 7.02 4.39
C SER A 3 -8.15 6.51 4.51
N ILE A 4 -7.28 7.40 4.95
CA ILE A 4 -5.90 7.07 5.33
C ILE A 4 -5.74 7.50 6.79
N GLN A 5 -5.22 6.61 7.62
CA GLN A 5 -4.94 6.92 9.02
C GLN A 5 -3.52 6.49 9.39
N VAL A 6 -2.92 7.26 10.27
CA VAL A 6 -1.64 6.92 10.89
C VAL A 6 -1.91 6.57 12.35
N VAL A 7 -1.51 5.38 12.76
CA VAL A 7 -1.64 4.94 14.15
C VAL A 7 -0.27 4.93 14.84
N SER A 8 -0.26 5.16 16.14
CA SER A 8 0.98 5.32 16.90
C SER A 8 1.69 3.99 17.21
N GLY A 9 0.96 2.88 17.22
CA GLY A 9 1.51 1.58 17.60
C GLY A 9 1.85 0.69 16.42
N LEU A 10 2.13 -0.56 16.73
CA LEU A 10 2.31 -1.65 15.78
C LEU A 10 0.98 -2.37 15.55
N ASN A 11 0.90 -3.13 14.44
CA ASN A 11 -0.22 -4.04 14.24
C ASN A 11 -0.17 -5.13 15.33
N PRO A 12 -1.25 -5.35 16.06
CA PRO A 12 -1.23 -6.29 17.19
C PRO A 12 -1.08 -7.76 16.78
N VAL A 13 -1.45 -8.11 15.55
CA VAL A 13 -1.38 -9.49 15.04
C VAL A 13 -0.11 -9.69 14.23
N LEU A 14 0.26 -8.71 13.40
CA LEU A 14 1.42 -8.76 12.51
C LEU A 14 2.31 -7.54 12.79
N PRO A 15 3.15 -7.58 13.85
CA PRO A 15 3.93 -6.39 14.27
C PRO A 15 4.95 -5.90 13.24
N THR A 16 5.26 -6.71 12.23
CA THR A 16 6.18 -6.33 11.16
C THR A 16 5.53 -5.56 10.02
N LEU A 17 4.20 -5.42 10.03
CA LEU A 17 3.51 -4.62 9.01
C LEU A 17 3.82 -3.14 9.16
N SER A 18 4.17 -2.51 8.05
CA SER A 18 4.34 -1.04 7.97
C SER A 18 3.04 -0.35 7.58
N GLY A 19 2.21 -1.01 6.80
CA GLY A 19 0.91 -0.51 6.38
C GLY A 19 -0.05 -1.64 6.10
N LEU A 20 -1.32 -1.29 5.96
CA LEU A 20 -2.39 -2.24 5.68
C LEU A 20 -3.50 -1.57 4.89
N HIS A 21 -3.93 -2.20 3.82
CA HIS A 21 -5.16 -1.86 3.11
C HIS A 21 -6.28 -2.76 3.60
N THR A 22 -7.39 -2.16 4.02
CA THR A 22 -8.60 -2.88 4.42
C THR A 22 -9.76 -2.44 3.52
N PRO A 23 -10.24 -3.32 2.62
CA PRO A 23 -11.41 -3.02 1.79
C PRO A 23 -12.70 -3.29 2.57
N TYR A 24 -13.75 -2.52 2.26
CA TYR A 24 -15.08 -2.69 2.84
C TYR A 24 -16.15 -2.73 1.77
N LYS A 25 -17.11 -3.61 1.96
CA LYS A 25 -18.35 -3.69 1.18
C LYS A 25 -19.53 -3.39 2.10
N LEU A 26 -20.70 -3.19 1.53
CA LEU A 26 -21.93 -3.02 2.31
C LEU A 26 -22.64 -4.38 2.43
N ASP A 27 -23.12 -4.68 3.62
CA ASP A 27 -23.99 -5.82 3.85
C ASP A 27 -25.44 -5.53 3.40
N SER A 28 -26.34 -6.48 3.59
CA SER A 28 -27.76 -6.34 3.22
C SER A 28 -28.49 -5.21 3.96
N LYS A 29 -27.91 -4.73 5.07
CA LYS A 29 -28.46 -3.64 5.88
C LYS A 29 -27.79 -2.30 5.60
N GLY A 30 -26.87 -2.25 4.63
CA GLY A 30 -26.13 -1.06 4.30
C GLY A 30 -24.98 -0.73 5.25
N GLN A 31 -24.58 -1.68 6.10
CA GLN A 31 -23.45 -1.49 7.02
C GLN A 31 -22.13 -1.93 6.38
N ALA A 32 -21.05 -1.22 6.68
CA ALA A 32 -19.74 -1.56 6.17
C ALA A 32 -19.18 -2.79 6.87
N ILE A 33 -18.81 -3.79 6.08
CA ILE A 33 -18.13 -5.01 6.54
C ILE A 33 -16.89 -5.24 5.68
N ALA A 34 -15.91 -5.96 6.22
CA ALA A 34 -14.69 -6.28 5.49
C ALA A 34 -15.02 -7.05 4.21
N ALA A 35 -14.36 -6.71 3.12
CA ALA A 35 -14.45 -7.41 1.84
C ALA A 35 -13.21 -8.27 1.61
N ASP A 36 -13.37 -9.35 0.86
CA ASP A 36 -12.25 -10.15 0.40
C ASP A 36 -11.58 -9.51 -0.82
N ARG A 37 -10.36 -9.92 -1.11
CA ARG A 37 -9.54 -9.35 -2.19
C ARG A 37 -10.18 -9.49 -3.57
N ASP A 38 -10.90 -10.57 -3.80
CA ASP A 38 -11.57 -10.87 -5.07
C ASP A 38 -12.99 -10.29 -5.18
N GLU A 39 -13.49 -9.70 -4.09
CA GLU A 39 -14.80 -9.04 -4.08
C GLU A 39 -14.68 -7.58 -4.53
N SER A 40 -15.81 -7.01 -4.95
CA SER A 40 -15.91 -5.56 -5.13
C SER A 40 -16.07 -4.87 -3.78
N TRP A 41 -15.45 -3.72 -3.63
CA TRP A 41 -15.60 -2.91 -2.41
C TRP A 41 -16.02 -1.49 -2.74
N VAL A 42 -16.64 -0.85 -1.76
CA VAL A 42 -17.19 0.51 -1.90
C VAL A 42 -16.31 1.56 -1.25
N HIS A 43 -15.47 1.17 -0.29
CA HIS A 43 -14.44 2.05 0.24
C HIS A 43 -13.26 1.27 0.81
N SER A 44 -12.18 1.98 0.99
CA SER A 44 -10.92 1.44 1.47
C SER A 44 -10.44 2.23 2.68
N LYS A 45 -9.82 1.53 3.61
CA LYS A 45 -9.10 2.13 4.73
C LYS A 45 -7.64 1.75 4.61
N ILE A 46 -6.76 2.74 4.66
CA ILE A 46 -5.32 2.53 4.66
C ILE A 46 -4.79 2.92 6.03
N THR A 47 -4.09 2.00 6.67
CA THR A 47 -3.50 2.20 7.99
C THR A 47 -1.99 2.19 7.87
N ILE A 48 -1.33 3.16 8.46
CA ILE A 48 0.13 3.25 8.52
C ILE A 48 0.54 3.11 9.98
N TYR A 49 1.42 2.15 10.26
CA TYR A 49 1.87 1.84 11.61
C TYR A 49 3.14 2.63 11.92
N ASN A 50 2.98 3.77 12.55
CA ASN A 50 4.04 4.78 12.71
C ASN A 50 5.27 4.27 13.45
N GLU A 51 5.08 3.38 14.43
CA GLU A 51 6.18 2.82 15.22
C GLU A 51 7.18 2.03 14.36
N ARG A 52 6.75 1.51 13.22
CA ARG A 52 7.65 0.81 12.27
C ARG A 52 8.72 1.73 11.68
N PHE A 53 8.54 3.03 11.77
CA PHE A 53 9.46 4.02 11.21
C PHE A 53 10.28 4.74 12.29
N ASP A 54 10.15 4.35 13.56
CA ASP A 54 10.77 5.06 14.69
C ASP A 54 12.30 5.16 14.59
N SER A 55 12.96 4.12 14.04
CA SER A 55 14.40 4.14 13.84
C SER A 55 14.87 5.20 12.83
N LEU A 56 13.95 5.74 12.03
CA LEU A 56 14.25 6.74 11.00
C LEU A 56 13.92 8.17 11.47
N LYS A 57 13.38 8.34 12.67
CA LYS A 57 13.05 9.67 13.20
C LYS A 57 14.27 10.60 13.17
N GLY A 58 14.07 11.81 12.66
CA GLY A 58 15.15 12.80 12.52
C GLY A 58 15.92 12.69 11.21
N TYR A 59 15.65 11.70 10.37
CA TYR A 59 16.26 11.53 9.05
C TYR A 59 15.24 11.80 7.94
N PRO A 60 15.67 12.30 6.77
CA PRO A 60 14.75 12.50 5.63
C PRO A 60 14.00 11.23 5.23
N ALA A 61 14.61 10.07 5.41
CA ALA A 61 14.01 8.77 5.12
C ALA A 61 12.72 8.51 5.91
N TYR A 62 12.53 9.13 7.06
CA TYR A 62 11.32 8.96 7.89
C TYR A 62 10.04 9.27 7.10
N GLU A 63 9.97 10.47 6.52
CA GLU A 63 8.80 10.89 5.74
C GLU A 63 8.72 10.17 4.39
N ILE A 64 9.85 9.94 3.73
CA ILE A 64 9.89 9.24 2.43
C ILE A 64 9.33 7.83 2.58
N ARG A 65 9.75 7.09 3.58
CA ARG A 65 9.27 5.72 3.83
C ARG A 65 7.77 5.68 4.12
N LYS A 66 7.28 6.60 4.92
CA LYS A 66 5.85 6.68 5.22
C LYS A 66 5.04 6.94 3.95
N ARG A 67 5.50 7.84 3.08
CA ARG A 67 4.84 8.09 1.80
C ARG A 67 4.87 6.87 0.89
N GLN A 68 6.00 6.17 0.82
CA GLN A 68 6.12 4.94 0.04
C GLN A 68 5.07 3.91 0.47
N VAL A 69 4.92 3.71 1.78
CA VAL A 69 3.92 2.77 2.33
C VAL A 69 2.51 3.24 2.01
N ALA A 70 2.21 4.52 2.17
CA ALA A 70 0.89 5.07 1.86
C ALA A 70 0.53 4.87 0.39
N VAL A 71 1.46 5.11 -0.53
CA VAL A 71 1.25 4.93 -1.96
C VAL A 71 1.09 3.45 -2.30
N HIS A 72 1.88 2.58 -1.70
CA HIS A 72 1.79 1.12 -1.85
C HIS A 72 0.39 0.61 -1.46
N GLU A 73 -0.07 0.97 -0.27
CA GLU A 73 -1.39 0.54 0.20
C GLU A 73 -2.53 1.15 -0.63
N THR A 74 -2.34 2.38 -1.14
CA THR A 74 -3.28 2.99 -2.08
C THR A 74 -3.35 2.18 -3.38
N GLY A 75 -2.23 1.64 -3.84
CA GLY A 75 -2.21 0.73 -4.99
C GLY A 75 -3.14 -0.47 -4.78
N HIS A 76 -3.11 -1.08 -3.59
CA HIS A 76 -4.04 -2.16 -3.26
C HIS A 76 -5.50 -1.71 -3.30
N SER A 77 -5.80 -0.47 -2.90
CA SER A 77 -7.16 0.06 -2.98
C SER A 77 -7.66 0.17 -4.42
N LEU A 78 -6.74 0.24 -5.37
CA LEU A 78 -7.01 0.26 -6.81
C LEU A 78 -6.86 -1.13 -7.45
N LYS A 79 -6.80 -2.17 -6.62
CA LYS A 79 -6.69 -3.58 -7.02
C LYS A 79 -5.36 -3.96 -7.67
N LEU A 80 -4.31 -3.21 -7.42
CA LEU A 80 -2.97 -3.64 -7.79
C LEU A 80 -2.47 -4.69 -6.81
N GLU A 81 -1.83 -5.72 -7.32
CA GLU A 81 -1.22 -6.79 -6.54
C GLU A 81 0.27 -6.56 -6.37
N HIS A 82 0.89 -7.29 -5.46
CA HIS A 82 2.33 -7.22 -5.29
C HIS A 82 3.05 -7.64 -6.57
N THR A 83 4.07 -6.87 -6.94
CA THR A 83 5.01 -7.25 -7.98
C THR A 83 5.92 -8.34 -7.44
N ASN A 84 6.09 -9.43 -8.19
CA ASN A 84 6.95 -10.54 -7.78
C ASN A 84 8.43 -10.18 -7.98
N GLU A 85 9.15 -9.96 -6.90
CA GLU A 85 10.57 -9.60 -6.92
C GLU A 85 11.45 -10.68 -7.55
N ALA A 86 11.09 -11.95 -7.37
CA ALA A 86 11.89 -13.07 -7.89
C ALA A 86 11.97 -13.08 -9.41
N VAL A 87 10.99 -12.48 -10.08
CA VAL A 87 10.94 -12.36 -11.54
C VAL A 87 10.97 -10.89 -11.98
N ALA A 88 11.24 -9.97 -11.06
CA ALA A 88 11.30 -8.56 -11.38
C ALA A 88 12.46 -8.28 -12.34
N ASN A 89 12.19 -7.40 -13.29
CA ASN A 89 13.18 -6.85 -14.21
C ASN A 89 13.28 -5.32 -13.99
N GLU A 90 14.01 -4.62 -14.80
CA GLU A 90 14.14 -3.17 -14.68
C GLU A 90 12.80 -2.44 -14.69
N THR A 91 11.82 -2.97 -15.39
CA THR A 91 10.47 -2.37 -15.46
C THR A 91 9.71 -2.53 -14.15
N THR A 92 9.79 -3.71 -13.53
CA THR A 92 9.03 -4.02 -12.32
C THR A 92 9.76 -3.67 -11.03
N ALA A 93 11.09 -3.62 -11.05
CA ALA A 93 11.91 -3.32 -9.88
C ALA A 93 11.64 -1.93 -9.28
N SER A 94 11.12 -1.00 -10.08
CA SER A 94 10.76 0.35 -9.63
C SER A 94 9.30 0.49 -9.21
N SER A 95 8.51 -0.59 -9.29
CA SER A 95 7.09 -0.55 -8.93
C SER A 95 6.88 -0.20 -7.47
N ILE A 96 5.87 0.63 -7.18
CA ILE A 96 5.45 0.91 -5.80
C ILE A 96 4.84 -0.33 -5.14
N MET A 97 4.48 -1.36 -5.93
CA MET A 97 3.80 -2.56 -5.43
C MET A 97 4.77 -3.71 -5.09
N VAL A 98 6.06 -3.46 -5.09
CA VAL A 98 7.06 -4.45 -4.68
C VAL A 98 6.90 -4.74 -3.18
N SER A 99 6.74 -6.01 -2.80
CA SER A 99 6.60 -6.38 -1.40
C SER A 99 7.97 -6.50 -0.73
N ASN A 100 8.05 -6.08 0.53
CA ASN A 100 9.26 -6.16 1.37
C ASN A 100 10.47 -5.39 0.83
N ALA A 101 10.27 -4.47 -0.06
CA ALA A 101 11.32 -3.97 -0.91
C ALA A 101 11.73 -2.54 -0.60
N TYR A 102 12.02 -2.24 0.63
CA TYR A 102 12.57 -0.93 0.94
C TYR A 102 13.94 -1.06 1.59
N PRO A 103 14.93 -1.59 0.86
CA PRO A 103 16.29 -1.69 1.42
C PRO A 103 16.86 -0.32 1.76
N SER A 104 16.46 0.71 1.00
CA SER A 104 16.74 2.10 1.37
C SER A 104 15.64 2.99 0.80
N ALA A 105 15.43 4.15 1.43
CA ALA A 105 14.46 5.13 0.94
C ALA A 105 14.83 5.67 -0.45
N ASP A 106 16.11 5.62 -0.80
CA ASP A 106 16.61 6.13 -2.08
C ASP A 106 16.40 5.16 -3.24
N SER A 107 16.12 3.89 -2.94
CA SER A 107 15.98 2.83 -3.95
C SER A 107 14.61 2.79 -4.60
N PHE A 108 13.60 3.41 -4.00
CA PHE A 108 12.22 3.35 -4.45
C PHE A 108 11.58 4.72 -4.45
N SER A 109 10.75 4.95 -5.45
CA SER A 109 9.96 6.18 -5.53
C SER A 109 8.76 6.13 -4.58
N ASP A 110 8.31 7.28 -4.15
CA ASP A 110 7.05 7.47 -3.44
C ASP A 110 5.91 7.90 -4.37
N VAL A 111 6.10 7.72 -5.68
CA VAL A 111 5.08 7.98 -6.71
C VAL A 111 4.95 6.77 -7.64
N PRO A 112 3.77 6.55 -8.24
CA PRO A 112 3.57 5.45 -9.18
C PRO A 112 4.54 5.55 -10.36
N GLN A 113 5.13 4.42 -10.70
CA GLN A 113 6.08 4.30 -11.81
C GLN A 113 5.37 3.90 -13.10
N ALA A 114 6.11 3.86 -14.22
CA ALA A 114 5.54 3.53 -15.52
C ALA A 114 4.86 2.15 -15.52
N PHE A 115 5.44 1.16 -14.86
CA PHE A 115 4.85 -0.16 -14.71
C PHE A 115 3.50 -0.09 -13.98
N ASP A 116 3.43 0.62 -12.86
CA ASP A 116 2.20 0.78 -12.07
C ASP A 116 1.11 1.47 -12.88
N LYS A 117 1.47 2.51 -13.61
CA LYS A 117 0.52 3.23 -14.48
C LYS A 117 -0.01 2.34 -15.59
N GLY A 118 0.85 1.50 -16.16
CA GLY A 118 0.45 0.50 -17.15
C GLY A 118 -0.56 -0.50 -16.60
N GLU A 119 -0.33 -1.00 -15.40
CA GLU A 119 -1.26 -1.90 -14.71
C GLU A 119 -2.61 -1.21 -14.43
N LEU A 120 -2.59 0.05 -14.01
CA LEU A 120 -3.83 0.81 -13.77
C LEU A 120 -4.61 1.02 -15.07
N ILE A 121 -3.94 1.34 -16.17
CA ILE A 121 -4.58 1.50 -17.48
C ILE A 121 -5.18 0.19 -17.93
N GLN A 122 -4.48 -0.92 -17.74
CA GLN A 122 -4.97 -2.24 -18.11
C GLN A 122 -6.23 -2.63 -17.35
N LYS A 123 -6.31 -2.29 -16.04
CA LYS A 123 -7.45 -2.64 -15.18
C LYS A 123 -8.63 -1.68 -15.35
N TRP A 124 -8.36 -0.40 -15.44
CA TRP A 124 -9.37 0.66 -15.32
C TRP A 124 -9.45 1.59 -16.53
N GLY A 125 -8.43 1.59 -17.38
CA GLY A 125 -8.40 2.38 -18.60
C GLY A 125 -9.37 1.86 -19.67
N LYS A 126 -9.72 2.72 -20.58
CA LYS A 126 -10.58 2.37 -21.71
C LYS A 126 -9.91 2.74 -23.02
#